data_9c89cb0f78f45614fc937155c0d7e1b9
#
_entry.id   9c89cb0f78f45614fc937155c0d7e1b9
#
_cell.length_a   1.000
_cell.length_b   1.000
_cell.length_c   1.000
_cell.angle_alpha   90.00
_cell.angle_beta   90.00
_cell.angle_gamma   90.00
#
_symmetry.space_group_name_H-M   'P 1'
#
loop_
_entity.id
_entity.type
_entity.pdbx_description
1 polymer ?
#
loop_
_entity_poly.entity_id
_entity_poly.type
_entity_poly.pdbx_seq_one_letter_code
_entity_poly.pdbx_strand_id
1 'polypeptide(L)'
;TQKSINEKLINLRAVCNELRFLTDIRKLKKVKTKMVLPLSRLSKDMTKFLNKKNMLNFGLQIKSEKFQFYKNYAILPNSLAISYALSIACSGKAKKILLAGFDGFPSDDPRRLEMDNTFELFRKCSNKIEIISVTSTKYNLKSVSIYAL
;
A
#
# COMPACT_ATOMS: atom_id res chain seq x y z
N THR A 1 7.36 -11.83 18.21
CA THR A 1 8.07 -10.54 18.40
C THR A 1 8.33 -9.94 17.03
N GLN A 2 7.51 -8.97 16.59
CA GLN A 2 7.82 -8.22 15.37
C GLN A 2 9.13 -7.45 15.62
N LYS A 3 10.19 -7.85 14.93
CA LYS A 3 11.42 -7.04 14.90
C LYS A 3 11.04 -5.67 14.35
N SER A 4 11.32 -4.60 15.08
CA SER A 4 11.09 -3.24 14.62
C SER A 4 11.93 -2.98 13.38
N ILE A 5 11.27 -2.62 12.29
CA ILE A 5 11.97 -2.21 11.07
C ILE A 5 12.74 -0.92 11.38
N ASN A 6 14.00 -0.86 10.94
CA ASN A 6 14.80 0.35 11.12
C ASN A 6 14.17 1.51 10.34
N GLU A 7 13.68 2.53 11.05
CA GLU A 7 13.03 3.71 10.48
C GLU A 7 13.88 4.43 9.41
N LYS A 8 15.19 4.35 9.51
CA LYS A 8 16.12 4.97 8.54
C LYS A 8 16.05 4.33 7.15
N LEU A 9 15.56 3.09 7.06
CA LEU A 9 15.40 2.37 5.80
C LEU A 9 14.05 2.62 5.13
N ILE A 10 13.15 3.36 5.80
CA ILE A 10 11.81 3.63 5.29
C ILE A 10 11.77 5.03 4.70
N ASN A 11 11.57 5.12 3.40
CA ASN A 11 11.43 6.40 2.71
C ASN A 11 10.01 6.96 2.78
N LEU A 12 9.00 6.08 2.77
CA LEU A 12 7.59 6.47 2.69
C LEU A 12 6.71 5.43 3.39
N ARG A 13 5.67 5.89 4.07
CA ARG A 13 4.61 5.04 4.64
C ARG A 13 3.28 5.33 3.97
N ALA A 14 2.63 4.31 3.45
CA ALA A 14 1.28 4.41 2.92
C ALA A 14 0.26 4.01 4.01
N VAL A 15 -0.69 4.87 4.28
CA VAL A 15 -1.75 4.64 5.28
C VAL A 15 -3.08 5.04 4.67
N CYS A 16 -3.98 4.10 4.43
CA CYS A 16 -5.28 4.37 3.81
C CYS A 16 -6.48 3.92 4.64
N ASN A 17 -6.28 3.04 5.61
CA ASN A 17 -7.35 2.52 6.45
C ASN A 17 -7.53 3.40 7.69
N GLU A 18 -8.70 4.01 7.81
CA GLU A 18 -9.05 4.96 8.88
C GLU A 18 -9.02 4.32 10.26
N LEU A 19 -9.58 3.12 10.43
CA LEU A 19 -9.58 2.42 11.70
C LEU A 19 -8.17 2.07 12.16
N ARG A 20 -7.35 1.58 11.22
CA ARG A 20 -5.95 1.28 11.49
C ARG A 20 -5.16 2.53 11.85
N PHE A 21 -5.45 3.65 11.18
CA PHE A 21 -4.86 4.94 11.50
C PHE A 21 -5.16 5.35 12.94
N LEU A 22 -6.41 5.24 13.38
CA LEU A 22 -6.82 5.56 14.76
C LEU A 22 -6.14 4.67 15.79
N THR A 23 -6.10 3.36 15.56
CA THR A 23 -5.46 2.41 16.49
C THR A 23 -3.96 2.65 16.63
N ASP A 24 -3.29 3.03 15.56
CA ASP A 24 -1.84 3.23 15.54
C ASP A 24 -1.40 4.69 15.74
N ILE A 25 -2.33 5.62 15.97
CA ILE A 25 -2.06 7.07 16.03
C ILE A 25 -0.96 7.45 17.02
N ARG A 26 -0.88 6.76 18.16
CA ARG A 26 0.17 7.00 19.17
C ARG A 26 1.57 6.67 18.64
N LYS A 27 1.68 5.63 17.80
CA LYS A 27 2.92 5.24 17.14
C LYS A 27 3.23 6.20 15.99
N LEU A 28 2.22 6.54 15.18
CA LEU A 28 2.35 7.42 14.03
C LEU A 28 2.79 8.84 14.40
N LYS A 29 2.43 9.35 15.56
CA LYS A 29 2.92 10.64 16.08
C LYS A 29 4.45 10.71 16.21
N LYS A 30 5.10 9.57 16.50
CA LYS A 30 6.55 9.47 16.70
C LYS A 30 7.30 9.22 15.40
N VAL A 31 6.60 8.93 14.32
CA VAL A 31 7.20 8.61 13.01
C VAL A 31 7.75 9.87 12.37
N LYS A 32 9.03 9.84 11.99
CA LYS A 32 9.71 10.92 11.27
C LYS A 32 9.62 10.76 9.75
N THR A 33 9.35 9.55 9.29
CA THR A 33 9.21 9.22 7.87
C THR A 33 7.98 9.89 7.26
N LYS A 34 8.07 10.30 6.01
CA LYS A 34 6.92 10.84 5.27
C LYS A 34 5.79 9.81 5.19
N MET A 35 4.56 10.26 5.40
CA MET A 35 3.35 9.45 5.31
C MET A 35 2.49 9.93 4.15
N VAL A 36 2.03 9.01 3.33
CA VAL A 36 1.04 9.27 2.29
C VAL A 36 -0.32 8.84 2.80
N LEU A 37 -1.26 9.75 2.80
CA LEU A 37 -2.58 9.62 3.42
C LEU A 37 -3.66 10.17 2.48
N PRO A 38 -4.85 9.57 2.41
CA PRO A 38 -6.00 10.17 1.73
C PRO A 38 -6.65 11.22 2.66
N LEU A 39 -6.04 12.41 2.76
CA LEU A 39 -6.43 13.44 3.74
C LEU A 39 -7.90 13.85 3.63
N SER A 40 -8.50 13.77 2.45
CA SER A 40 -9.92 14.06 2.24
C SER A 40 -10.86 13.07 2.94
N ARG A 41 -10.38 11.88 3.31
CA ARG A 41 -11.13 10.84 4.03
C ARG A 41 -10.91 10.88 5.54
N LEU A 42 -9.95 11.64 6.00
CA LEU A 42 -9.61 11.74 7.42
C LEU A 42 -10.19 13.02 8.00
N SER A 43 -10.80 12.94 9.17
CA SER A 43 -11.28 14.12 9.87
C SER A 43 -10.12 15.02 10.29
N LYS A 44 -10.41 16.33 10.48
CA LYS A 44 -9.40 17.27 10.99
C LYS A 44 -8.87 16.85 12.37
N ASP A 45 -9.73 16.25 13.19
CA ASP A 45 -9.36 15.75 14.51
C ASP A 45 -8.38 14.59 14.45
N MET A 46 -8.47 13.75 13.44
CA MET A 46 -7.52 12.65 13.23
C MET A 46 -6.15 13.15 12.82
N THR A 47 -6.11 14.19 11.99
CA THR A 47 -4.85 14.69 11.41
C THR A 47 -4.15 15.73 12.25
N LYS A 48 -4.85 16.41 13.19
CA LYS A 48 -4.28 17.48 14.04
C LYS A 48 -3.07 17.03 14.87
N PHE A 49 -2.97 15.74 15.14
CA PHE A 49 -1.89 15.18 15.96
C PHE A 49 -0.64 14.81 15.15
N LEU A 50 -0.71 14.87 13.84
CA LEU A 50 0.42 14.53 12.97
C LEU A 50 1.23 15.75 12.59
N ASN A 51 2.52 15.54 12.35
CA ASN A 51 3.36 16.59 11.79
C ASN A 51 2.99 16.84 10.32
N LYS A 52 2.38 17.97 10.02
CA LYS A 52 1.94 18.35 8.67
C LYS A 52 3.07 18.32 7.63
N LYS A 53 4.32 18.62 8.02
CA LYS A 53 5.48 18.59 7.13
C LYS A 53 5.79 17.16 6.62
N ASN A 54 5.37 16.15 7.36
CA ASN A 54 5.60 14.74 7.01
C ASN A 54 4.39 14.10 6.32
N MET A 55 3.32 14.85 6.03
CA MET A 55 2.13 14.33 5.38
C MET A 55 2.10 14.68 3.90
N LEU A 56 1.87 13.69 3.07
CA LEU A 56 1.63 13.84 1.64
C LEU A 56 0.19 13.41 1.35
N ASN A 57 -0.57 14.27 0.70
CA ASN A 57 -1.94 13.94 0.30
C ASN A 57 -1.92 13.12 -1.00
N PHE A 58 -2.54 11.95 -0.95
CA PHE A 58 -2.86 11.16 -2.13
C PHE A 58 -4.29 10.65 -1.98
N GLY A 59 -5.20 11.15 -2.79
CA GLY A 59 -6.62 10.88 -2.69
C GLY A 59 -6.97 9.42 -2.94
N LEU A 60 -8.06 8.94 -2.34
CA LEU A 60 -8.56 7.57 -2.49
C LEU A 60 -10.06 7.59 -2.69
N GLN A 61 -10.50 7.01 -3.81
CA GLN A 61 -11.89 6.66 -4.08
C GLN A 61 -12.02 5.15 -4.18
N ILE A 62 -13.05 4.57 -3.58
CA ILE A 62 -13.35 3.15 -3.71
C ILE A 62 -14.45 2.97 -4.75
N LYS A 63 -14.17 2.11 -5.73
CA LYS A 63 -15.14 1.68 -6.74
C LYS A 63 -14.84 0.24 -7.12
N SER A 64 -15.79 -0.66 -6.84
CA SER A 64 -15.66 -2.08 -7.19
C SER A 64 -15.20 -2.27 -8.63
N GLU A 65 -14.41 -3.31 -8.88
CA GLU A 65 -13.90 -3.70 -10.20
C GLU A 65 -13.03 -2.65 -10.91
N LYS A 66 -12.61 -1.57 -10.22
CA LYS A 66 -11.75 -0.54 -10.80
C LYS A 66 -10.43 -0.43 -10.08
N PHE A 67 -9.35 -0.40 -10.87
CA PHE A 67 -8.01 -0.05 -10.42
C PHE A 67 -7.45 1.00 -11.38
N GLN A 68 -7.44 2.25 -10.96
CA GLN A 68 -6.93 3.39 -11.75
C GLN A 68 -6.10 4.29 -10.85
N PHE A 69 -5.04 4.87 -11.37
CA PHE A 69 -4.20 5.80 -10.63
C PHE A 69 -3.89 7.04 -11.47
N TYR A 70 -3.81 8.15 -10.78
CA TYR A 70 -3.58 9.47 -11.32
C TYR A 70 -2.45 10.14 -10.53
N LYS A 71 -2.06 11.35 -10.91
CA LYS A 71 -0.96 12.07 -10.26
C LYS A 71 -1.15 12.23 -8.74
N ASN A 72 -2.36 12.49 -8.27
CA ASN A 72 -2.64 12.88 -6.89
C ASN A 72 -3.70 12.02 -6.20
N TYR A 73 -4.27 11.03 -6.87
CA TYR A 73 -5.30 10.14 -6.31
C TYR A 73 -5.39 8.82 -7.07
N ALA A 74 -6.10 7.87 -6.48
CA ALA A 74 -6.44 6.60 -7.13
C ALA A 74 -7.92 6.24 -6.94
N ILE A 75 -8.45 5.45 -7.88
CA ILE A 75 -9.72 4.74 -7.77
C ILE A 75 -9.38 3.27 -7.63
N LEU A 76 -9.73 2.65 -6.52
CA LEU A 76 -9.31 1.31 -6.14
C LEU A 76 -10.51 0.41 -5.88
N PRO A 77 -10.41 -0.91 -6.10
CA PRO A 77 -11.51 -1.85 -5.88
C PRO A 77 -11.86 -1.99 -4.40
N ASN A 78 -10.90 -1.73 -3.52
CA ASN A 78 -11.02 -1.90 -2.07
C ASN A 78 -10.09 -0.93 -1.32
N SER A 79 -10.20 -0.90 0.00
CA SER A 79 -9.35 -0.09 0.88
C SER A 79 -8.14 -0.84 1.43
N LEU A 80 -7.65 -1.87 0.73
CA LEU A 80 -6.45 -2.59 1.13
C LEU A 80 -5.21 -1.71 1.03
N ALA A 81 -4.34 -1.83 2.01
CA ALA A 81 -3.08 -1.07 2.05
C ALA A 81 -2.20 -1.34 0.82
N ILE A 82 -2.20 -2.57 0.32
CA ILE A 82 -1.44 -2.93 -0.89
C ILE A 82 -1.97 -2.23 -2.13
N SER A 83 -3.30 -2.17 -2.34
CA SER A 83 -3.90 -1.46 -3.48
C SER A 83 -3.47 0.00 -3.50
N TYR A 84 -3.49 0.63 -2.33
CA TYR A 84 -3.10 2.01 -2.16
C TYR A 84 -1.59 2.23 -2.38
N ALA A 85 -0.75 1.35 -1.83
CA ALA A 85 0.70 1.41 -2.01
C ALA A 85 1.12 1.21 -3.48
N LEU A 86 0.51 0.26 -4.18
CA LEU A 86 0.73 0.04 -5.61
C LEU A 86 0.37 1.28 -6.42
N SER A 87 -0.77 1.91 -6.14
CA SER A 87 -1.20 3.12 -6.86
C SER A 87 -0.26 4.30 -6.62
N ILE A 88 0.28 4.46 -5.41
CA ILE A 88 1.29 5.48 -5.08
C ILE A 88 2.57 5.22 -5.87
N ALA A 89 3.07 3.99 -5.89
CA ALA A 89 4.27 3.62 -6.62
C ALA A 89 4.12 3.90 -8.13
N CYS A 90 2.96 3.56 -8.70
CA CYS A 90 2.65 3.83 -10.11
C CYS A 90 2.56 5.33 -10.40
N SER A 91 1.90 6.11 -9.55
CA SER A 91 1.83 7.57 -9.67
C SER A 91 3.21 8.22 -9.56
N GLY A 92 4.11 7.61 -8.79
CA GLY A 92 5.52 7.96 -8.70
C GLY A 92 6.38 7.45 -9.87
N LYS A 93 5.75 6.88 -10.91
CA LYS A 93 6.43 6.36 -12.12
C LYS A 93 7.42 5.21 -11.82
N ALA A 94 7.11 4.36 -10.86
CA ALA A 94 7.90 3.15 -10.63
C ALA A 94 7.96 2.29 -11.89
N LYS A 95 9.14 1.81 -12.24
CA LYS A 95 9.35 0.89 -13.38
C LYS A 95 9.19 -0.56 -12.96
N LYS A 96 9.48 -0.87 -11.72
CA LYS A 96 9.41 -2.19 -11.10
C LYS A 96 8.99 -2.05 -9.64
N ILE A 97 8.19 -2.99 -9.14
CA ILE A 97 7.75 -3.05 -7.76
C ILE A 97 8.19 -4.39 -7.17
N LEU A 98 8.95 -4.35 -6.10
CA LEU A 98 9.36 -5.52 -5.34
C LEU A 98 8.52 -5.61 -4.08
N LEU A 99 7.88 -6.75 -3.86
CA LEU A 99 7.08 -7.04 -2.68
C LEU A 99 7.85 -7.97 -1.74
N ALA A 100 7.92 -7.62 -0.47
CA ALA A 100 8.47 -8.46 0.58
C ALA A 100 7.45 -8.63 1.71
N GLY A 101 7.36 -9.85 2.27
CA GLY A 101 6.45 -10.16 3.36
C GLY A 101 4.99 -10.31 2.93
N PHE A 102 4.74 -10.66 1.67
CA PHE A 102 3.43 -10.98 1.12
C PHE A 102 3.28 -12.49 0.97
N ASP A 103 3.32 -13.22 2.08
CA ASP A 103 3.33 -14.68 2.11
C ASP A 103 2.01 -15.27 1.58
N GLY A 104 0.91 -14.54 1.75
CA GLY A 104 -0.42 -14.92 1.28
C GLY A 104 -1.27 -15.63 2.32
N PHE A 105 -2.58 -15.50 2.14
CA PHE A 105 -3.57 -16.19 2.96
C PHE A 105 -3.73 -17.66 2.54
N PRO A 106 -4.18 -18.56 3.42
CA PRO A 106 -4.58 -19.91 3.06
C PRO A 106 -5.64 -19.93 1.94
N SER A 107 -5.77 -21.05 1.25
CA SER A 107 -6.68 -21.19 0.11
C SER A 107 -8.16 -21.04 0.44
N ASP A 108 -8.53 -21.36 1.66
CA ASP A 108 -9.86 -21.29 2.25
C ASP A 108 -10.19 -19.91 2.87
N ASP A 109 -9.23 -19.01 2.93
CA ASP A 109 -9.43 -17.67 3.47
C ASP A 109 -10.01 -16.72 2.39
N PRO A 110 -11.18 -16.11 2.59
CA PRO A 110 -11.80 -15.22 1.62
C PRO A 110 -10.95 -14.00 1.27
N ARG A 111 -10.05 -13.58 2.17
CA ARG A 111 -9.11 -12.48 1.92
C ARG A 111 -8.12 -12.81 0.80
N ARG A 112 -7.85 -14.10 0.55
CA ARG A 112 -7.01 -14.52 -0.58
C ARG A 112 -7.63 -14.11 -1.90
N LEU A 113 -8.91 -14.38 -2.09
CA LEU A 113 -9.63 -14.03 -3.32
C LEU A 113 -9.64 -12.52 -3.55
N GLU A 114 -9.84 -11.73 -2.49
CA GLU A 114 -9.79 -10.27 -2.57
C GLU A 114 -8.41 -9.77 -3.03
N MET A 115 -7.35 -10.37 -2.51
CA MET A 115 -5.97 -10.04 -2.88
C MET A 115 -5.63 -10.45 -4.32
N ASP A 116 -6.02 -11.66 -4.73
CA ASP A 116 -5.78 -12.17 -6.08
C ASP A 116 -6.52 -11.29 -7.11
N ASN A 117 -7.77 -10.92 -6.85
CA ASN A 117 -8.52 -9.97 -7.68
C ASN A 117 -7.82 -8.59 -7.73
N THR A 118 -7.31 -8.10 -6.62
CA THR A 118 -6.55 -6.84 -6.58
C THR A 118 -5.34 -6.89 -7.50
N PHE A 119 -4.54 -7.96 -7.45
CA PHE A 119 -3.37 -8.10 -8.31
C PHE A 119 -3.75 -8.28 -9.79
N GLU A 120 -4.86 -8.94 -10.08
CA GLU A 120 -5.37 -9.08 -11.44
C GLU A 120 -5.79 -7.73 -12.03
N LEU A 121 -6.58 -6.95 -11.30
CA LEU A 121 -7.00 -5.61 -11.71
C LEU A 121 -5.79 -4.66 -11.85
N PHE A 122 -4.82 -4.77 -10.96
CA PHE A 122 -3.57 -4.02 -11.06
C PHE A 122 -2.83 -4.36 -12.36
N ARG A 123 -2.66 -5.63 -12.71
CA ARG A 123 -1.99 -6.04 -13.96
C ARG A 123 -2.69 -5.51 -15.21
N LYS A 124 -4.03 -5.55 -15.23
CA LYS A 124 -4.82 -4.99 -16.33
C LYS A 124 -4.63 -3.48 -16.50
N CYS A 125 -4.44 -2.76 -15.40
CA CYS A 125 -4.26 -1.30 -15.40
C CYS A 125 -2.82 -0.87 -15.69
N SER A 126 -1.84 -1.65 -15.28
CA SER A 126 -0.41 -1.28 -15.25
C SER A 126 0.46 -2.16 -16.15
N ASN A 127 0.04 -2.41 -17.39
CA ASN A 127 0.69 -3.32 -18.35
C ASN A 127 2.21 -3.22 -18.49
N LYS A 128 2.84 -2.13 -18.01
CA LYS A 128 4.28 -1.87 -18.15
C LYS A 128 5.06 -1.96 -16.82
N ILE A 129 4.38 -2.19 -15.70
CA ILE A 129 5.02 -2.20 -14.39
C ILE A 129 5.12 -3.64 -13.89
N GLU A 130 6.34 -4.13 -13.82
CA GLU A 130 6.60 -5.47 -13.29
C GLU A 130 6.43 -5.46 -11.77
N ILE A 131 5.63 -6.40 -11.26
CA ILE A 131 5.48 -6.67 -9.83
C ILE A 131 6.05 -8.04 -9.52
N ILE A 132 6.99 -8.10 -8.57
CA ILE A 132 7.72 -9.32 -8.22
C ILE A 132 7.69 -9.50 -6.71
N SER A 133 7.38 -10.69 -6.24
CA SER A 133 7.60 -11.07 -4.84
C SER A 133 9.05 -11.51 -4.65
N VAL A 134 9.75 -10.91 -3.68
CA VAL A 134 11.13 -11.28 -3.29
C VAL A 134 11.16 -12.18 -2.06
N THR A 135 10.00 -12.52 -1.53
CA THR A 135 9.79 -13.55 -0.50
C THR A 135 8.81 -14.57 -1.03
N SER A 136 8.75 -15.75 -0.40
CA SER A 136 7.75 -16.77 -0.73
C SER A 136 6.35 -16.19 -0.69
N THR A 137 5.50 -16.55 -1.65
CA THR A 137 4.11 -16.08 -1.71
C THR A 137 3.17 -17.15 -2.24
N LYS A 138 1.95 -17.16 -1.72
CA LYS A 138 0.85 -18.01 -2.22
C LYS A 138 0.00 -17.30 -3.28
N TYR A 139 0.26 -16.01 -3.52
CA TYR A 139 -0.43 -15.26 -4.57
C TYR A 139 0.14 -15.59 -5.95
N ASN A 140 -0.68 -15.42 -6.98
CA ASN A 140 -0.23 -15.60 -8.36
C ASN A 140 0.66 -14.42 -8.81
N LEU A 141 1.87 -14.36 -8.26
CA LEU A 141 2.90 -13.36 -8.56
C LEU A 141 4.19 -14.07 -9.00
N LYS A 142 4.93 -13.44 -9.89
CA LYS A 142 6.30 -13.85 -10.16
C LYS A 142 7.09 -13.75 -8.86
N SER A 143 7.73 -14.85 -8.47
CA SER A 143 8.58 -14.89 -7.28
C SER A 143 10.02 -15.09 -7.67
N VAL A 144 10.91 -14.30 -7.10
CA VAL A 144 12.36 -14.37 -7.36
C VAL A 144 13.07 -14.20 -6.03
N SER A 145 14.13 -14.99 -5.82
CA SER A 145 14.97 -14.78 -4.63
C SER A 145 15.60 -13.39 -4.62
N ILE A 146 15.66 -12.76 -3.46
CA ILE A 146 16.34 -11.47 -3.29
C ILE A 146 17.81 -11.52 -3.72
N TYR A 147 18.41 -12.71 -3.68
CA TYR A 147 19.80 -12.92 -4.11
C TYR A 147 19.94 -13.11 -5.63
N ALA A 148 18.84 -13.14 -6.37
CA ALA A 148 18.81 -13.29 -7.82
C ALA A 148 18.29 -12.04 -8.55
N LEU A 149 18.30 -10.89 -7.87
CA LEU A 149 17.90 -9.60 -8.41
C LEU A 149 19.03 -8.88 -9.14
#